data_c2c11eeb21552f2ab76e855014afd637
#
_entry.id   c2c11eeb21552f2ab76e855014afd637
#
_cell.length_a   1.000
_cell.length_b   1.000
_cell.length_c   1.000
_cell.angle_alpha   90.00
_cell.angle_beta   90.00
_cell.angle_gamma   90.00
#
_symmetry.space_group_name_H-M   'P 1'
#
loop_
_entity.id
_entity.type
_entity.pdbx_description
1 polymer ?
#
loop_
_entity_poly.entity_id
_entity_poly.type
_entity_poly.pdbx_seq_one_letter_code
_entity_poly.pdbx_strand_id
1 'polypeptide(L)'
;NFKDNYSNFPVKIIARNCNDKINKIYYLAGNMVIDWKNGCTEIIIDKDENKPYILNEDITMSKKAILNIAKDFENLINHSSVDMISQNDFEISRNLEINKNTHIAKNQNFLIKNNVNLQLNNGAILFIQGNIKFEGLSDSKIYIKSDGSGSIIFENNDVIIKHTNIENLGYPKLNQYILYGGLNFINSNVVLENMLIKDSKSEDAINLINSNTLLKNIFLENIESDAIDIDFGSVNFNKINCLNIRNDCLDISGAKTKGTKLIIDKSYDKGLSIGENSNVDIKNLVMKNSRIGVAVKDGSIVYLENIESVNNDYDLALFNKKKEYENPTLKIKNFNKKTKIILQSKNSKLTIDNQIILGKQSNTYINSILY
;
A
#
# COMPACT_ATOMS: atom_id res chain seq x y z
N ASN A 1 -9.88 5.47 -26.62
CA ASN A 1 -9.39 6.64 -25.86
C ASN A 1 -10.33 6.87 -24.67
N PHE A 2 -10.09 6.17 -23.56
CA PHE A 2 -10.83 6.31 -22.30
C PHE A 2 -10.09 7.24 -21.33
N LYS A 3 -9.35 8.22 -21.81
CA LYS A 3 -8.40 8.97 -20.99
C LYS A 3 -8.96 10.09 -20.11
N ASP A 4 -10.22 10.51 -20.26
CA ASP A 4 -10.53 11.85 -19.75
C ASP A 4 -11.62 11.98 -18.69
N ASN A 5 -12.17 10.92 -18.07
CA ASN A 5 -13.22 11.16 -17.05
C ASN A 5 -13.45 10.03 -16.00
N TYR A 6 -12.51 9.19 -15.70
CA TYR A 6 -12.68 8.14 -14.70
C TYR A 6 -11.74 8.28 -13.51
N SER A 7 -11.85 9.40 -12.82
CA SER A 7 -11.32 9.51 -11.48
C SER A 7 -12.23 8.76 -10.51
N ASN A 8 -11.74 7.68 -9.92
CA ASN A 8 -12.13 7.21 -8.60
C ASN A 8 -13.42 6.39 -8.42
N PHE A 9 -13.96 5.70 -9.42
CA PHE A 9 -15.08 4.79 -9.20
C PHE A 9 -14.71 3.36 -9.55
N PRO A 10 -15.03 2.37 -8.70
CA PRO A 10 -14.99 0.98 -9.13
C PRO A 10 -16.03 0.83 -10.25
N VAL A 11 -15.58 0.45 -11.42
CA VAL A 11 -16.43 0.19 -12.57
C VAL A 11 -16.66 -1.31 -12.64
N LYS A 12 -17.90 -1.74 -12.54
CA LYS A 12 -18.28 -3.13 -12.80
C LYS A 12 -18.38 -3.36 -14.30
N ILE A 13 -17.56 -4.25 -14.82
CA ILE A 13 -17.58 -4.66 -16.22
C ILE A 13 -18.07 -6.10 -16.29
N ILE A 14 -19.15 -6.31 -17.03
CA ILE A 14 -19.71 -7.63 -17.28
C ILE A 14 -19.32 -8.02 -18.71
N ALA A 15 -18.43 -9.00 -18.85
CA ALA A 15 -18.12 -9.60 -20.14
C ALA A 15 -19.07 -10.79 -20.38
N ARG A 16 -19.79 -10.78 -21.49
CA ARG A 16 -20.75 -11.81 -21.89
C ARG A 16 -20.30 -12.51 -23.17
N ASN A 17 -20.93 -13.67 -23.42
CA ASN A 17 -20.62 -14.48 -24.60
C ASN A 17 -19.14 -14.84 -24.71
N CYS A 18 -18.52 -15.22 -23.60
CA CYS A 18 -17.16 -15.68 -23.55
C CYS A 18 -17.05 -17.13 -24.07
N ASN A 19 -15.87 -17.51 -24.62
CA ASN A 19 -15.66 -18.85 -25.20
C ASN A 19 -15.90 -20.01 -24.20
N ASP A 20 -15.76 -19.74 -22.91
CA ASP A 20 -16.03 -20.69 -21.82
C ASP A 20 -17.49 -20.71 -21.34
N LYS A 21 -18.40 -19.99 -22.04
CA LYS A 21 -19.84 -19.84 -21.72
C LYS A 21 -20.12 -19.26 -20.31
N ILE A 22 -19.13 -18.79 -19.60
CA ILE A 22 -19.28 -18.15 -18.29
C ILE A 22 -19.18 -16.65 -18.48
N ASN A 23 -20.20 -15.92 -18.01
CA ASN A 23 -20.11 -14.45 -17.94
C ASN A 23 -19.08 -14.05 -16.89
N LYS A 24 -18.11 -13.23 -17.28
CA LYS A 24 -17.05 -12.76 -16.39
C LYS A 24 -17.37 -11.38 -15.89
N ILE A 25 -17.25 -11.19 -14.58
CA ILE A 25 -17.46 -9.90 -13.93
C ILE A 25 -16.10 -9.41 -13.46
N TYR A 26 -15.74 -8.19 -13.86
CA TYR A 26 -14.53 -7.52 -13.46
C TYR A 26 -14.90 -6.25 -12.72
N TYR A 27 -14.20 -5.97 -11.64
CA TYR A 27 -14.27 -4.69 -10.94
C TYR A 27 -12.97 -3.95 -11.19
N LEU A 28 -13.05 -2.73 -11.69
CA LEU A 28 -11.89 -1.88 -11.90
C LEU A 28 -11.85 -0.84 -10.79
N ALA A 29 -10.78 -0.85 -10.03
CA ALA A 29 -10.39 0.24 -9.15
C ALA A 29 -9.13 0.89 -9.75
N GLY A 30 -9.16 2.20 -9.98
CA GLY A 30 -8.04 2.92 -10.58
C GLY A 30 -7.82 2.65 -12.09
N ASN A 31 -6.59 2.78 -12.54
CA ASN A 31 -6.23 2.72 -13.99
C ASN A 31 -5.93 1.29 -14.48
N MET A 32 -6.65 0.28 -14.04
CA MET A 32 -6.43 -1.10 -14.50
C MET A 32 -6.79 -1.27 -15.97
N VAL A 33 -5.88 -1.87 -16.75
CA VAL A 33 -6.13 -2.26 -18.15
C VAL A 33 -6.56 -3.73 -18.20
N ILE A 34 -7.72 -4.00 -18.77
CA ILE A 34 -8.22 -5.37 -18.98
C ILE A 34 -7.86 -5.82 -20.40
N ASP A 35 -7.19 -6.97 -20.51
CA ASP A 35 -6.94 -7.61 -21.81
C ASP A 35 -8.20 -8.36 -22.30
N TRP A 36 -8.87 -7.78 -23.29
CA TRP A 36 -10.11 -8.27 -23.90
C TRP A 36 -9.93 -9.45 -24.86
N LYS A 37 -8.73 -9.91 -25.10
CA LYS A 37 -8.43 -10.97 -26.10
C LYS A 37 -8.91 -12.36 -25.71
N ASN A 38 -9.59 -12.53 -24.60
CA ASN A 38 -10.07 -13.83 -24.12
C ASN A 38 -11.48 -14.24 -24.62
N GLY A 39 -11.84 -13.86 -25.84
CA GLY A 39 -12.99 -14.46 -26.52
C GLY A 39 -14.38 -14.09 -25.99
N CYS A 40 -14.54 -12.94 -25.34
CA CYS A 40 -15.85 -12.37 -25.02
C CYS A 40 -16.26 -11.36 -26.10
N THR A 41 -17.53 -11.41 -26.56
CA THR A 41 -18.02 -10.56 -27.66
C THR A 41 -18.89 -9.40 -27.20
N GLU A 42 -19.32 -9.37 -25.95
CA GLU A 42 -20.19 -8.34 -25.40
C GLU A 42 -19.64 -7.82 -24.07
N ILE A 43 -19.56 -6.51 -23.95
CA ILE A 43 -19.06 -5.82 -22.76
C ILE A 43 -20.14 -4.84 -22.30
N ILE A 44 -20.59 -5.01 -21.08
CA ILE A 44 -21.51 -4.08 -20.43
C ILE A 44 -20.77 -3.39 -19.31
N ILE A 45 -20.72 -2.07 -19.35
CA ILE A 45 -20.23 -1.23 -18.27
C ILE A 45 -21.44 -0.86 -17.44
N ASP A 46 -21.54 -1.44 -16.25
CA ASP A 46 -22.64 -1.17 -15.33
C ASP A 46 -22.24 -0.01 -14.39
N LYS A 47 -22.88 1.12 -14.61
CA LYS A 47 -22.75 2.33 -13.77
C LYS A 47 -23.94 2.40 -12.83
N ASP A 48 -24.17 1.40 -11.98
CA ASP A 48 -25.23 1.48 -10.99
C ASP A 48 -24.77 2.39 -9.83
N GLU A 49 -25.15 3.65 -9.91
CA GLU A 49 -24.77 4.70 -8.94
C GLU A 49 -25.37 4.47 -7.54
N ASN A 50 -26.21 3.47 -7.35
CA ASN A 50 -27.01 3.29 -6.13
C ASN A 50 -26.73 2.01 -5.33
N LYS A 51 -25.81 1.17 -5.73
CA LYS A 51 -25.46 -0.05 -4.98
C LYS A 51 -24.06 0.00 -4.41
N PRO A 52 -23.89 -0.22 -3.08
CA PRO A 52 -22.57 -0.42 -2.53
C PRO A 52 -21.97 -1.70 -3.11
N TYR A 53 -20.85 -1.60 -3.80
CA TYR A 53 -20.15 -2.76 -4.30
C TYR A 53 -19.40 -3.42 -3.13
N ILE A 54 -19.81 -4.63 -2.78
CA ILE A 54 -18.99 -5.53 -1.96
C ILE A 54 -17.93 -6.08 -2.92
N LEU A 55 -16.70 -5.63 -2.77
CA LEU A 55 -15.57 -6.25 -3.45
C LEU A 55 -15.43 -7.67 -2.88
N ASN A 56 -15.84 -8.67 -3.62
CA ASN A 56 -15.54 -10.05 -3.32
C ASN A 56 -14.03 -10.28 -3.54
N GLU A 57 -13.44 -11.15 -2.74
CA GLU A 57 -12.01 -11.44 -2.61
C GLU A 57 -11.30 -11.93 -3.90
N ASP A 58 -11.96 -11.95 -5.04
CA ASP A 58 -11.46 -12.48 -6.32
C ASP A 58 -11.03 -11.40 -7.33
N ILE A 59 -10.41 -10.31 -6.89
CA ILE A 59 -9.70 -9.44 -7.82
C ILE A 59 -8.39 -10.12 -8.22
N THR A 60 -8.47 -11.07 -9.13
CA THR A 60 -7.28 -11.55 -9.83
C THR A 60 -6.89 -10.48 -10.84
N MET A 61 -5.84 -9.69 -10.56
CA MET A 61 -5.11 -8.98 -11.61
C MET A 61 -4.86 -10.00 -12.72
N SER A 62 -5.13 -9.63 -13.97
CA SER A 62 -4.95 -10.54 -15.09
C SER A 62 -3.52 -11.10 -15.07
N LYS A 63 -3.36 -12.37 -14.73
CA LYS A 63 -2.07 -13.08 -14.69
C LYS A 63 -1.23 -12.90 -15.95
N LYS A 64 -1.85 -12.60 -17.10
CA LYS A 64 -1.17 -12.36 -18.37
C LYS A 64 -0.47 -11.02 -18.46
N ALA A 65 -0.98 -10.00 -17.80
CA ALA A 65 -0.47 -8.66 -17.93
C ALA A 65 0.91 -8.53 -17.28
N ILE A 66 1.07 -9.06 -16.09
CA ILE A 66 2.33 -8.97 -15.32
C ILE A 66 3.36 -9.99 -15.84
N LEU A 67 2.94 -11.18 -16.28
CA LEU A 67 3.82 -12.17 -16.92
C LEU A 67 4.50 -11.66 -18.22
N ASN A 68 3.93 -10.67 -18.90
CA ASN A 68 4.55 -10.07 -20.08
C ASN A 68 5.67 -9.07 -19.74
N ILE A 69 5.70 -8.50 -18.55
CA ILE A 69 6.77 -7.58 -18.11
C ILE A 69 8.11 -8.30 -18.05
N ALA A 70 8.13 -9.53 -17.58
CA ALA A 70 9.38 -10.30 -17.37
C ALA A 70 10.09 -10.73 -18.65
N LYS A 71 9.44 -10.67 -19.81
CA LYS A 71 10.05 -11.16 -21.08
C LYS A 71 11.27 -10.38 -21.53
N ASP A 72 11.29 -9.08 -21.21
CA ASP A 72 12.36 -8.17 -21.62
C ASP A 72 13.37 -7.91 -20.49
N PHE A 73 13.24 -8.62 -19.36
CA PHE A 73 14.08 -8.44 -18.19
C PHE A 73 15.23 -9.46 -18.19
N GLU A 74 16.42 -9.01 -17.80
CA GLU A 74 17.55 -9.89 -17.59
C GLU A 74 17.29 -10.82 -16.38
N ASN A 75 17.67 -12.11 -16.48
CA ASN A 75 17.52 -13.00 -15.33
C ASN A 75 18.65 -12.77 -14.33
N LEU A 76 18.33 -12.55 -13.06
CA LEU A 76 19.29 -12.24 -12.01
C LEU A 76 20.32 -13.36 -11.79
N ILE A 77 19.99 -14.62 -12.06
CA ILE A 77 20.94 -15.75 -11.91
C ILE A 77 22.20 -15.60 -12.79
N ASN A 78 22.14 -14.80 -13.84
CA ASN A 78 23.27 -14.56 -14.72
C ASN A 78 24.24 -13.48 -14.19
N HIS A 79 23.93 -12.85 -13.06
CA HIS A 79 24.77 -11.82 -12.50
C HIS A 79 25.97 -12.41 -11.74
N SER A 80 27.14 -11.79 -11.90
CA SER A 80 28.40 -12.26 -11.29
C SER A 80 28.42 -12.29 -9.75
N SER A 81 27.50 -11.57 -9.10
CA SER A 81 27.34 -11.56 -7.63
C SER A 81 26.39 -12.64 -7.10
N VAL A 82 25.83 -13.49 -7.97
CA VAL A 82 24.92 -14.57 -7.62
C VAL A 82 25.65 -15.88 -7.62
N ASP A 83 25.59 -16.60 -6.51
CA ASP A 83 26.14 -17.94 -6.36
C ASP A 83 25.00 -18.97 -6.39
N MET A 84 25.09 -19.97 -7.25
CA MET A 84 24.15 -21.09 -7.31
C MET A 84 24.49 -22.07 -6.18
N ILE A 85 23.56 -22.32 -5.26
CA ILE A 85 23.70 -23.28 -4.16
C ILE A 85 23.12 -24.63 -4.55
N SER A 86 21.99 -24.63 -5.26
CA SER A 86 21.35 -25.80 -5.86
C SER A 86 20.65 -25.41 -7.15
N GLN A 87 19.96 -26.35 -7.81
CA GLN A 87 19.28 -26.09 -9.08
C GLN A 87 18.34 -24.87 -9.07
N ASN A 88 17.68 -24.58 -7.95
CA ASN A 88 16.72 -23.49 -7.82
C ASN A 88 17.03 -22.53 -6.66
N ASP A 89 18.10 -22.73 -5.92
CA ASP A 89 18.48 -21.95 -4.77
C ASP A 89 19.75 -21.15 -5.04
N PHE A 90 19.66 -19.84 -4.80
CA PHE A 90 20.69 -18.87 -5.12
C PHE A 90 21.02 -18.01 -3.90
N GLU A 91 22.27 -17.61 -3.78
CA GLU A 91 22.75 -16.74 -2.70
C GLU A 91 23.43 -15.50 -3.27
N ILE A 92 23.20 -14.36 -2.61
CA ILE A 92 23.91 -13.11 -2.86
C ILE A 92 24.61 -12.72 -1.54
N SER A 93 25.93 -12.87 -1.53
CA SER A 93 26.79 -12.53 -0.38
C SER A 93 27.75 -11.37 -0.68
N ARG A 94 27.69 -10.82 -1.89
CA ARG A 94 28.50 -9.70 -2.40
C ARG A 94 27.62 -8.55 -2.83
N ASN A 95 28.18 -7.34 -2.90
CA ASN A 95 27.46 -6.18 -3.41
C ASN A 95 26.95 -6.43 -4.84
N LEU A 96 25.75 -5.92 -5.12
CA LEU A 96 25.03 -6.12 -6.36
C LEU A 96 24.59 -4.78 -6.94
N GLU A 97 24.99 -4.50 -8.18
CA GLU A 97 24.52 -3.36 -8.95
C GLU A 97 23.56 -3.81 -10.06
N ILE A 98 22.38 -3.26 -10.08
CA ILE A 98 21.33 -3.52 -11.05
C ILE A 98 21.15 -2.25 -11.88
N ASN A 99 21.61 -2.27 -13.12
CA ASN A 99 21.60 -1.13 -14.04
C ASN A 99 20.54 -1.28 -15.16
N LYS A 100 19.83 -2.42 -15.19
CA LYS A 100 18.77 -2.75 -16.13
C LYS A 100 17.67 -3.53 -15.41
N ASN A 101 16.49 -3.54 -16.02
CA ASN A 101 15.38 -4.32 -15.50
C ASN A 101 15.78 -5.80 -15.37
N THR A 102 15.59 -6.34 -14.17
CA THR A 102 16.09 -7.67 -13.79
C THR A 102 14.97 -8.47 -13.15
N HIS A 103 14.92 -9.77 -13.41
CA HIS A 103 13.85 -10.66 -12.99
C HIS A 103 14.37 -11.84 -12.17
N ILE A 104 13.64 -12.19 -11.11
CA ILE A 104 13.75 -13.46 -10.37
C ILE A 104 12.52 -14.29 -10.69
N ALA A 105 12.71 -15.42 -11.37
CA ALA A 105 11.62 -16.25 -11.85
C ALA A 105 10.92 -17.02 -10.71
N LYS A 106 9.65 -17.40 -10.91
CA LYS A 106 8.78 -18.02 -9.91
C LYS A 106 9.32 -19.30 -9.23
N ASN A 107 10.16 -20.05 -9.93
CA ASN A 107 10.76 -21.29 -9.41
C ASN A 107 12.13 -21.08 -8.76
N GLN A 108 12.58 -19.86 -8.57
CA GLN A 108 13.86 -19.51 -7.98
C GLN A 108 13.69 -19.06 -6.53
N ASN A 109 14.61 -19.47 -5.67
CA ASN A 109 14.69 -19.04 -4.27
C ASN A 109 16.00 -18.28 -4.08
N PHE A 110 15.89 -17.08 -3.53
CA PHE A 110 17.06 -16.23 -3.31
C PHE A 110 17.26 -15.93 -1.82
N LEU A 111 18.50 -16.00 -1.39
CA LEU A 111 18.95 -15.58 -0.08
C LEU A 111 19.94 -14.43 -0.22
N ILE A 112 19.61 -13.26 0.27
CA ILE A 112 20.51 -12.11 0.36
C ILE A 112 21.08 -12.04 1.77
N LYS A 113 22.38 -12.15 1.87
CA LYS A 113 23.11 -12.16 3.15
C LYS A 113 23.30 -10.77 3.73
N ASN A 114 23.61 -10.72 5.00
CA ASN A 114 24.00 -9.49 5.69
C ASN A 114 25.23 -8.82 5.05
N ASN A 115 25.40 -7.52 5.29
CA ASN A 115 26.42 -6.64 4.70
C ASN A 115 26.36 -6.47 3.17
N VAL A 116 25.36 -6.96 2.49
CA VAL A 116 25.18 -6.73 1.04
C VAL A 116 24.64 -5.32 0.81
N ASN A 117 25.27 -4.60 -0.15
CA ASN A 117 24.72 -3.39 -0.74
C ASN A 117 24.13 -3.71 -2.10
N LEU A 118 22.84 -3.49 -2.25
CA LEU A 118 22.11 -3.59 -3.50
C LEU A 118 21.86 -2.17 -4.03
N GLN A 119 22.39 -1.88 -5.23
CA GLN A 119 22.26 -0.58 -5.87
C GLN A 119 21.41 -0.70 -7.13
N LEU A 120 20.31 0.08 -7.22
CA LEU A 120 19.43 0.17 -8.36
C LEU A 120 19.68 1.49 -9.09
N ASN A 121 20.16 1.44 -10.33
CA ASN A 121 20.52 2.63 -11.11
C ASN A 121 19.70 2.73 -12.39
N ASN A 122 19.64 3.93 -12.98
CA ASN A 122 19.04 4.17 -14.29
C ASN A 122 17.55 3.75 -14.40
N GLY A 123 16.80 3.86 -13.33
CA GLY A 123 15.41 3.43 -13.30
C GLY A 123 15.22 1.91 -13.35
N ALA A 124 16.25 1.13 -13.02
CA ALA A 124 16.17 -0.31 -13.02
C ALA A 124 15.10 -0.84 -12.09
N ILE A 125 14.37 -1.82 -12.56
CA ILE A 125 13.33 -2.53 -11.80
C ILE A 125 13.84 -3.92 -11.47
N LEU A 126 13.83 -4.26 -10.17
CA LEU A 126 14.00 -5.63 -9.73
C LEU A 126 12.62 -6.27 -9.56
N PHE A 127 12.23 -7.13 -10.50
CA PHE A 127 10.95 -7.83 -10.48
C PHE A 127 11.12 -9.24 -9.93
N ILE A 128 10.40 -9.56 -8.85
CA ILE A 128 10.60 -10.79 -8.08
C ILE A 128 9.30 -11.59 -8.04
N GLN A 129 9.28 -12.74 -8.69
CA GLN A 129 8.21 -13.73 -8.62
C GLN A 129 8.65 -15.00 -7.86
N GLY A 130 9.94 -15.20 -7.68
CA GLY A 130 10.50 -16.24 -6.84
C GLY A 130 10.47 -15.87 -5.36
N ASN A 131 10.71 -16.83 -4.48
CA ASN A 131 10.82 -16.57 -3.06
C ASN A 131 12.13 -15.86 -2.74
N ILE A 132 12.08 -14.89 -1.86
CA ILE A 132 13.27 -14.14 -1.49
C ILE A 132 13.34 -13.85 -0.01
N LYS A 133 14.53 -13.96 0.55
CA LYS A 133 14.83 -13.66 1.93
C LYS A 133 16.04 -12.76 2.05
N PHE A 134 15.88 -11.63 2.71
CA PHE A 134 16.97 -10.73 3.07
C PHE A 134 17.31 -10.98 4.53
N GLU A 135 18.48 -11.56 4.80
CA GLU A 135 18.94 -11.92 6.15
C GLU A 135 19.93 -10.91 6.71
N GLY A 136 19.52 -9.65 6.80
CA GLY A 136 20.28 -8.66 7.57
C GLY A 136 20.29 -9.02 9.06
N LEU A 137 21.31 -8.55 9.77
CA LEU A 137 21.47 -8.65 11.22
C LEU A 137 21.50 -7.25 11.85
N SER A 138 21.31 -7.16 13.16
CA SER A 138 21.27 -5.87 13.87
C SER A 138 22.56 -5.06 13.73
N ASP A 139 23.70 -5.74 13.71
CA ASP A 139 25.07 -5.20 13.62
C ASP A 139 25.64 -5.26 12.18
N SER A 140 25.00 -5.96 11.28
CA SER A 140 25.40 -6.13 9.88
C SER A 140 24.20 -6.11 8.95
N LYS A 141 23.70 -4.92 8.65
CA LYS A 141 22.49 -4.69 7.89
C LYS A 141 22.68 -4.91 6.38
N ILE A 142 21.59 -5.12 5.69
CA ILE A 142 21.53 -4.99 4.25
C ILE A 142 21.20 -3.55 3.89
N TYR A 143 21.77 -3.04 2.82
CA TYR A 143 21.49 -1.72 2.29
C TYR A 143 20.95 -1.83 0.87
N ILE A 144 19.81 -1.22 0.61
CA ILE A 144 19.22 -1.08 -0.71
C ILE A 144 19.17 0.40 -1.03
N LYS A 145 19.79 0.80 -2.13
CA LYS A 145 19.83 2.20 -2.55
C LYS A 145 19.45 2.34 -4.02
N SER A 146 18.94 3.51 -4.36
CA SER A 146 18.70 3.90 -5.75
C SER A 146 19.20 5.31 -6.01
N ASP A 147 19.34 5.66 -7.27
CA ASP A 147 19.57 7.03 -7.75
C ASP A 147 18.30 7.91 -7.73
N GLY A 148 17.22 7.44 -7.14
CA GLY A 148 15.89 8.10 -7.09
C GLY A 148 14.91 7.62 -8.17
N SER A 149 15.30 6.62 -8.96
CA SER A 149 14.49 6.12 -10.07
C SER A 149 14.23 4.61 -10.06
N GLY A 150 15.08 3.82 -9.37
CA GLY A 150 14.93 2.37 -9.28
C GLY A 150 13.86 1.94 -8.26
N SER A 151 13.25 0.78 -8.49
CA SER A 151 12.16 0.22 -7.67
C SER A 151 12.20 -1.30 -7.60
N ILE A 152 11.48 -1.88 -6.63
CA ILE A 152 11.38 -3.33 -6.47
C ILE A 152 9.90 -3.74 -6.50
N ILE A 153 9.60 -4.80 -7.25
CA ILE A 153 8.25 -5.38 -7.35
C ILE A 153 8.33 -6.84 -6.91
N PHE A 154 7.53 -7.19 -5.92
CA PHE A 154 7.32 -8.55 -5.44
C PHE A 154 5.92 -9.00 -5.85
N GLU A 155 5.80 -10.16 -6.50
CA GLU A 155 4.52 -10.63 -6.99
C GLU A 155 4.30 -12.12 -6.74
N ASN A 156 3.16 -12.47 -6.10
CA ASN A 156 2.71 -13.85 -5.88
C ASN A 156 3.76 -14.73 -5.19
N ASN A 157 4.46 -14.20 -4.19
CA ASN A 157 5.59 -14.87 -3.53
C ASN A 157 5.59 -14.71 -2.01
N ASP A 158 6.47 -15.44 -1.35
CA ASP A 158 6.81 -15.27 0.05
C ASP A 158 8.04 -14.39 0.18
N VAL A 159 7.91 -13.30 0.92
CA VAL A 159 8.95 -12.28 1.09
C VAL A 159 9.29 -12.11 2.57
N ILE A 160 10.55 -12.22 2.91
CA ILE A 160 11.06 -11.92 4.25
C ILE A 160 12.20 -10.93 4.14
N ILE A 161 12.05 -9.74 4.73
CA ILE A 161 13.09 -8.70 4.76
C ILE A 161 13.37 -8.33 6.20
N LYS A 162 14.61 -8.52 6.64
CA LYS A 162 15.03 -8.20 8.01
C LYS A 162 16.27 -7.30 8.04
N HIS A 163 16.29 -6.40 9.02
CA HIS A 163 17.42 -5.51 9.30
C HIS A 163 18.00 -4.86 8.04
N THR A 164 17.11 -4.23 7.26
CA THR A 164 17.46 -3.64 5.97
C THR A 164 17.19 -2.12 5.99
N ASN A 165 18.17 -1.36 5.54
CA ASN A 165 18.03 0.07 5.29
C ASN A 165 17.80 0.30 3.79
N ILE A 166 16.77 1.07 3.46
CA ILE A 166 16.38 1.37 2.09
C ILE A 166 16.38 2.87 1.88
N GLU A 167 17.04 3.34 0.84
CA GLU A 167 17.18 4.75 0.55
C GLU A 167 16.87 5.09 -0.90
N ASN A 168 16.13 6.20 -1.09
CA ASN A 168 16.01 6.91 -2.35
C ASN A 168 15.40 6.08 -3.50
N LEU A 169 14.47 5.14 -3.19
CA LEU A 169 13.74 4.44 -4.25
C LEU A 169 12.78 5.39 -4.97
N GLY A 170 12.63 5.19 -6.28
CA GLY A 170 11.58 5.79 -7.11
C GLY A 170 10.45 4.78 -7.36
N TYR A 171 9.56 5.10 -8.29
CA TYR A 171 8.50 4.18 -8.72
C TYR A 171 8.82 3.58 -10.10
N PRO A 172 8.31 2.36 -10.41
CA PRO A 172 8.62 1.68 -11.67
C PRO A 172 7.98 2.38 -12.86
N LYS A 173 8.76 2.67 -13.89
CA LYS A 173 8.28 3.22 -15.15
C LYS A 173 8.04 2.08 -16.14
N LEU A 174 6.84 1.53 -16.11
CA LEU A 174 6.41 0.46 -17.00
C LEU A 174 5.43 1.01 -18.04
N ASN A 175 5.65 0.77 -19.33
CA ASN A 175 4.91 1.38 -20.43
C ASN A 175 3.38 1.18 -20.41
N GLN A 176 2.86 0.20 -19.66
CA GLN A 176 1.44 -0.18 -19.65
C GLN A 176 0.87 -0.34 -18.23
N TYR A 177 1.69 -0.23 -17.19
CA TYR A 177 1.30 -0.45 -15.81
C TYR A 177 1.74 0.72 -14.95
N ILE A 178 0.85 1.15 -14.08
CA ILE A 178 1.15 2.19 -13.11
C ILE A 178 1.23 1.50 -11.76
N LEU A 179 2.44 1.37 -11.23
CA LEU A 179 2.70 1.03 -9.85
C LEU A 179 3.36 2.25 -9.22
N TYR A 180 2.93 2.60 -8.04
CA TYR A 180 3.32 3.85 -7.40
C TYR A 180 4.43 3.68 -6.36
N GLY A 181 4.67 2.44 -5.92
CA GLY A 181 5.57 2.15 -4.81
C GLY A 181 7.05 2.09 -5.17
N GLY A 182 7.90 2.53 -4.25
CA GLY A 182 9.33 2.19 -4.27
C GLY A 182 9.53 0.69 -4.01
N LEU A 183 8.81 0.16 -3.02
CA LEU A 183 8.59 -1.27 -2.80
C LEU A 183 7.12 -1.59 -3.10
N ASN A 184 6.87 -2.47 -4.03
CA ASN A 184 5.53 -2.93 -4.40
C ASN A 184 5.38 -4.42 -4.05
N PHE A 185 4.39 -4.75 -3.23
CA PHE A 185 4.06 -6.13 -2.88
C PHE A 185 2.66 -6.46 -3.39
N ILE A 186 2.56 -7.41 -4.32
CA ILE A 186 1.32 -7.74 -5.02
C ILE A 186 0.98 -9.21 -4.76
N ASN A 187 -0.20 -9.48 -4.18
CA ASN A 187 -0.67 -10.82 -3.88
C ASN A 187 0.36 -11.68 -3.12
N SER A 188 1.11 -11.09 -2.19
CA SER A 188 2.26 -11.72 -1.56
C SER A 188 2.06 -11.91 -0.05
N ASN A 189 2.79 -12.88 0.54
CA ASN A 189 2.92 -13.00 1.98
C ASN A 189 4.22 -12.30 2.41
N VAL A 190 4.11 -11.28 3.24
CA VAL A 190 5.21 -10.35 3.48
C VAL A 190 5.54 -10.25 4.96
N VAL A 191 6.80 -10.40 5.29
CA VAL A 191 7.34 -10.10 6.63
C VAL A 191 8.44 -9.06 6.51
N LEU A 192 8.20 -7.86 7.04
CA LEU A 192 9.19 -6.79 7.14
C LEU A 192 9.54 -6.58 8.62
N GLU A 193 10.83 -6.67 8.96
CA GLU A 193 11.29 -6.60 10.35
C GLU A 193 12.55 -5.73 10.50
N ASN A 194 12.51 -4.75 11.43
CA ASN A 194 13.62 -3.84 11.73
C ASN A 194 14.14 -3.10 10.50
N MET A 195 13.25 -2.36 9.83
CA MET A 195 13.58 -1.64 8.62
C MET A 195 13.64 -0.14 8.84
N LEU A 196 14.55 0.50 8.14
CA LEU A 196 14.59 1.95 7.93
C LEU A 196 14.39 2.22 6.43
N ILE A 197 13.37 2.99 6.10
CA ILE A 197 13.10 3.43 4.73
C ILE A 197 13.11 4.95 4.73
N LYS A 198 13.95 5.56 3.89
CA LYS A 198 14.08 7.01 3.88
C LYS A 198 14.29 7.59 2.48
N ASP A 199 13.97 8.87 2.38
CA ASP A 199 14.21 9.69 1.19
C ASP A 199 13.57 9.12 -0.09
N SER A 200 12.46 8.35 0.03
CA SER A 200 11.75 7.77 -1.11
C SER A 200 11.21 8.86 -2.03
N LYS A 201 11.40 8.66 -3.34
CA LYS A 201 10.94 9.53 -4.44
C LYS A 201 9.68 9.01 -5.12
N SER A 202 9.16 7.88 -4.65
CA SER A 202 7.92 7.27 -5.14
C SER A 202 6.69 7.95 -4.53
N GLU A 203 5.53 7.71 -5.12
CA GLU A 203 4.24 8.10 -4.54
C GLU A 203 4.00 7.36 -3.23
N ASP A 204 4.31 6.05 -3.19
CA ASP A 204 4.29 5.25 -1.97
C ASP A 204 5.70 4.73 -1.68
N ALA A 205 6.19 4.88 -0.45
CA ALA A 205 7.46 4.22 -0.13
C ALA A 205 7.29 2.70 -0.06
N ILE A 206 6.17 2.23 0.51
CA ILE A 206 5.70 0.84 0.49
C ILE A 206 4.26 0.82 -0.05
N ASN A 207 4.02 0.05 -1.10
CA ASN A 207 2.68 -0.22 -1.63
C ASN A 207 2.35 -1.72 -1.45
N LEU A 208 1.24 -2.01 -0.75
CA LEU A 208 0.78 -3.35 -0.41
C LEU A 208 -0.56 -3.63 -1.10
N ILE A 209 -0.56 -4.36 -2.20
CA ILE A 209 -1.76 -4.67 -2.97
C ILE A 209 -2.19 -6.12 -2.71
N ASN A 210 -3.38 -6.31 -2.13
CA ASN A 210 -3.95 -7.62 -1.85
C ASN A 210 -2.97 -8.61 -1.18
N SER A 211 -2.18 -8.11 -0.23
CA SER A 211 -1.10 -8.86 0.39
C SER A 211 -1.37 -9.14 1.87
N ASN A 212 -0.86 -10.25 2.38
CA ASN A 212 -0.89 -10.58 3.80
C ASN A 212 0.43 -10.17 4.43
N THR A 213 0.42 -9.16 5.28
CA THR A 213 1.65 -8.50 5.71
C THR A 213 1.80 -8.46 7.23
N LEU A 214 3.00 -8.77 7.70
CA LEU A 214 3.45 -8.56 9.07
C LEU A 214 4.59 -7.54 9.11
N LEU A 215 4.34 -6.38 9.73
CA LEU A 215 5.31 -5.31 9.89
C LEU A 215 5.79 -5.25 11.34
N LYS A 216 7.09 -5.37 11.55
CA LYS A 216 7.70 -5.30 12.88
C LYS A 216 8.78 -4.24 12.92
N ASN A 217 8.56 -3.20 13.70
CA ASN A 217 9.53 -2.13 13.91
C ASN A 217 10.01 -1.48 12.60
N ILE A 218 9.08 -0.81 11.91
CA ILE A 218 9.31 -0.10 10.65
C ILE A 218 9.47 1.39 10.95
N PHE A 219 10.52 2.00 10.44
CA PHE A 219 10.76 3.43 10.52
C PHE A 219 10.82 4.03 9.11
N LEU A 220 9.97 5.03 8.85
CA LEU A 220 9.91 5.74 7.57
C LEU A 220 10.20 7.22 7.80
N GLU A 221 11.10 7.78 7.00
CA GLU A 221 11.59 9.15 7.18
C GLU A 221 11.76 9.85 5.84
N ASN A 222 11.33 11.13 5.77
CA ASN A 222 11.49 11.99 4.59
C ASN A 222 10.90 11.36 3.32
N ILE A 223 9.65 10.96 3.36
CA ILE A 223 8.97 10.35 2.21
C ILE A 223 8.28 11.45 1.40
N GLU A 224 8.42 11.42 0.06
CA GLU A 224 7.90 12.47 -0.82
C GLU A 224 6.39 12.45 -1.03
N SER A 225 5.70 11.35 -0.72
CA SER A 225 4.24 11.27 -0.70
C SER A 225 3.80 10.33 0.42
N ASP A 226 3.16 9.18 0.15
CA ASP A 226 2.68 8.25 1.17
C ASP A 226 3.79 7.34 1.70
N ALA A 227 3.81 7.13 3.01
CA ALA A 227 4.81 6.24 3.57
C ALA A 227 4.44 4.78 3.38
N ILE A 228 3.19 4.40 3.66
CA ILE A 228 2.67 3.05 3.40
C ILE A 228 1.24 3.18 2.85
N ASP A 229 1.02 2.66 1.65
CA ASP A 229 -0.30 2.48 1.06
C ASP A 229 -0.71 1.00 1.10
N ILE A 230 -1.95 0.74 1.53
CA ILE A 230 -2.51 -0.60 1.72
C ILE A 230 -3.82 -0.68 0.95
N ASP A 231 -3.76 -1.33 -0.19
CA ASP A 231 -4.90 -1.63 -1.03
C ASP A 231 -5.31 -3.10 -0.87
N PHE A 232 -6.41 -3.33 -0.15
CA PHE A 232 -6.96 -4.65 0.12
C PHE A 232 -6.03 -5.55 0.96
N GLY A 233 -6.41 -6.80 1.17
CA GLY A 233 -5.61 -7.74 1.94
C GLY A 233 -5.66 -7.55 3.46
N SER A 234 -4.61 -7.98 4.15
CA SER A 234 -4.53 -7.89 5.61
C SER A 234 -3.13 -7.47 6.09
N VAL A 235 -3.09 -6.51 7.02
CA VAL A 235 -1.83 -6.04 7.61
C VAL A 235 -1.89 -6.14 9.13
N ASN A 236 -0.89 -6.79 9.71
CA ASN A 236 -0.65 -6.74 11.13
C ASN A 236 0.67 -6.01 11.40
N PHE A 237 0.68 -5.08 12.35
CA PHE A 237 1.92 -4.42 12.72
C PHE A 237 2.13 -4.32 14.23
N ASN A 238 3.36 -4.42 14.63
CA ASN A 238 3.76 -4.23 16.01
C ASN A 238 4.11 -2.75 16.26
N LYS A 239 4.99 -2.15 15.44
CA LYS A 239 5.38 -0.75 15.58
C LYS A 239 5.73 -0.15 14.22
N ILE A 240 5.10 0.97 13.92
CA ILE A 240 5.44 1.83 12.78
C ILE A 240 5.73 3.23 13.31
N ASN A 241 6.80 3.85 12.81
CA ASN A 241 7.13 5.24 13.05
C ASN A 241 7.25 5.97 11.70
N CYS A 242 6.54 7.07 11.57
CA CYS A 242 6.65 7.97 10.44
C CYS A 242 7.19 9.34 10.90
N LEU A 243 8.18 9.84 10.20
CA LEU A 243 8.76 11.15 10.44
C LEU A 243 8.87 11.92 9.13
N ASN A 244 8.26 13.12 9.07
CA ASN A 244 8.34 14.03 7.92
C ASN A 244 7.85 13.38 6.61
N ILE A 245 6.55 13.04 6.56
CA ILE A 245 5.87 12.43 5.43
C ILE A 245 5.08 13.49 4.68
N ARG A 246 5.29 13.63 3.37
CA ARG A 246 4.68 14.74 2.61
C ARG A 246 3.21 14.56 2.28
N ASN A 247 2.68 13.35 2.36
CA ASN A 247 1.26 13.07 2.25
C ASN A 247 0.78 12.26 3.46
N ASP A 248 0.34 11.03 3.32
CA ASP A 248 -0.21 10.21 4.40
C ASP A 248 0.88 9.27 4.99
N CYS A 249 0.92 9.10 6.32
CA CYS A 249 1.85 8.10 6.90
C CYS A 249 1.34 6.68 6.63
N LEU A 250 0.05 6.45 6.79
CA LEU A 250 -0.57 5.17 6.53
C LEU A 250 -1.92 5.41 5.85
N ASP A 251 -2.04 5.09 4.56
CA ASP A 251 -3.32 5.06 3.83
C ASP A 251 -3.82 3.62 3.71
N ILE A 252 -5.09 3.39 4.03
CA ILE A 252 -5.69 2.07 4.11
C ILE A 252 -6.99 2.08 3.33
N SER A 253 -7.04 1.32 2.24
CA SER A 253 -8.19 1.19 1.35
C SER A 253 -8.64 -0.27 1.23
N GLY A 254 -9.88 -0.56 1.65
CA GLY A 254 -10.49 -1.88 1.51
C GLY A 254 -9.84 -3.02 2.31
N ALA A 255 -9.03 -2.71 3.31
CA ALA A 255 -8.16 -3.67 3.98
C ALA A 255 -8.55 -3.94 5.44
N LYS A 256 -8.04 -5.06 5.99
CA LYS A 256 -8.12 -5.40 7.42
C LYS A 256 -6.76 -5.12 8.08
N THR A 257 -6.72 -4.18 9.02
CA THR A 257 -5.46 -3.79 9.67
C THR A 257 -5.54 -3.88 11.18
N LYS A 258 -4.53 -4.51 11.81
CA LYS A 258 -4.38 -4.52 13.27
C LYS A 258 -3.00 -4.02 13.66
N GLY A 259 -2.96 -3.05 14.57
CA GLY A 259 -1.74 -2.41 15.01
C GLY A 259 -1.55 -2.36 16.53
N THR A 260 -0.30 -2.49 16.98
CA THR A 260 0.00 -2.29 18.39
C THR A 260 0.44 -0.87 18.69
N LYS A 261 1.29 -0.29 17.85
CA LYS A 261 1.80 1.08 18.07
C LYS A 261 2.08 1.78 16.75
N LEU A 262 1.46 2.95 16.56
CA LEU A 262 1.72 3.85 15.44
C LEU A 262 2.14 5.22 15.99
N ILE A 263 3.29 5.70 15.54
CA ILE A 263 3.82 7.02 15.91
C ILE A 263 4.00 7.83 14.64
N ILE A 264 3.38 8.99 14.60
CA ILE A 264 3.40 9.90 13.46
C ILE A 264 3.88 11.26 13.95
N ASP A 265 4.93 11.74 13.35
CA ASP A 265 5.40 13.11 13.56
C ASP A 265 5.57 13.79 12.20
N LYS A 266 4.69 14.76 11.94
CA LYS A 266 4.69 15.59 10.74
C LYS A 266 4.32 14.83 9.46
N SER A 267 3.03 14.52 9.33
CA SER A 267 2.39 14.18 8.05
C SER A 267 1.73 15.42 7.47
N TYR A 268 2.06 15.80 6.24
CA TYR A 268 1.58 17.07 5.66
C TYR A 268 0.13 16.99 5.18
N ASP A 269 -0.43 15.79 5.03
CA ASP A 269 -1.86 15.61 4.85
C ASP A 269 -2.44 14.78 6.00
N LYS A 270 -2.52 13.45 5.94
CA LYS A 270 -3.13 12.66 7.00
C LYS A 270 -2.11 11.76 7.68
N GLY A 271 -2.12 11.75 9.00
CA GLY A 271 -1.32 10.79 9.73
C GLY A 271 -1.81 9.36 9.48
N LEU A 272 -3.09 9.13 9.67
CA LEU A 272 -3.77 7.86 9.41
C LEU A 272 -5.01 8.12 8.57
N SER A 273 -5.02 7.62 7.36
CA SER A 273 -6.10 7.71 6.38
C SER A 273 -6.75 6.34 6.19
N ILE A 274 -8.07 6.24 6.34
CA ILE A 274 -8.78 4.97 6.30
C ILE A 274 -10.03 5.14 5.46
N GLY A 275 -10.18 4.33 4.41
CA GLY A 275 -11.31 4.40 3.49
C GLY A 275 -11.79 3.04 2.97
N GLU A 276 -12.84 3.09 2.16
CA GLU A 276 -13.30 1.98 1.32
C GLU A 276 -13.65 0.69 2.09
N ASN A 277 -14.53 0.81 3.10
CA ASN A 277 -14.96 -0.31 3.95
C ASN A 277 -13.83 -1.02 4.71
N SER A 278 -12.74 -0.32 4.98
CA SER A 278 -11.64 -0.88 5.78
C SER A 278 -12.07 -1.18 7.23
N ASN A 279 -11.43 -2.20 7.82
CA ASN A 279 -11.60 -2.54 9.23
C ASN A 279 -10.27 -2.42 9.96
N VAL A 280 -10.17 -1.46 10.88
CA VAL A 280 -8.89 -1.08 11.51
C VAL A 280 -8.99 -1.10 13.02
N ASP A 281 -8.02 -1.73 13.68
CA ASP A 281 -7.87 -1.79 15.15
C ASP A 281 -6.42 -1.43 15.53
N ILE A 282 -6.22 -0.28 16.21
CA ILE A 282 -4.89 0.18 16.64
C ILE A 282 -4.91 0.53 18.13
N LYS A 283 -4.01 -0.06 18.91
CA LYS A 283 -3.99 0.08 20.38
C LYS A 283 -3.33 1.36 20.89
N ASN A 284 -2.25 1.80 20.27
CA ASN A 284 -1.52 3.00 20.75
C ASN A 284 -1.18 3.87 19.55
N LEU A 285 -1.74 5.07 19.51
CA LEU A 285 -1.56 6.00 18.41
C LEU A 285 -1.08 7.35 18.93
N VAL A 286 0.06 7.78 18.45
CA VAL A 286 0.63 9.11 18.72
C VAL A 286 0.69 9.89 17.42
N MET A 287 0.04 11.04 17.37
CA MET A 287 -0.04 11.90 16.18
C MET A 287 0.41 13.31 16.53
N LYS A 288 1.45 13.78 15.86
CA LYS A 288 2.00 15.13 16.12
C LYS A 288 2.22 15.90 14.82
N ASN A 289 1.98 17.21 14.88
CA ASN A 289 2.38 18.17 13.85
C ASN A 289 1.85 17.84 12.45
N SER A 290 0.70 17.18 12.34
CA SER A 290 0.09 16.78 11.08
C SER A 290 -1.10 17.67 10.73
N ARG A 291 -1.43 17.78 9.44
CA ARG A 291 -2.64 18.48 9.02
C ARG A 291 -3.89 17.79 9.58
N ILE A 292 -4.00 16.48 9.40
CA ILE A 292 -5.09 15.66 9.95
C ILE A 292 -4.46 14.47 10.68
N GLY A 293 -4.79 14.30 11.96
CA GLY A 293 -4.32 13.15 12.72
C GLY A 293 -4.88 11.83 12.20
N VAL A 294 -6.22 11.68 12.20
CA VAL A 294 -6.93 10.52 11.67
C VAL A 294 -8.06 10.94 10.77
N ALA A 295 -8.13 10.41 9.56
CA ALA A 295 -9.27 10.52 8.66
C ALA A 295 -9.93 9.15 8.47
N VAL A 296 -11.23 9.04 8.79
CA VAL A 296 -12.04 7.83 8.59
C VAL A 296 -13.12 8.12 7.56
N LYS A 297 -13.08 7.38 6.47
CA LYS A 297 -13.89 7.65 5.27
C LYS A 297 -14.67 6.40 4.83
N ASP A 298 -15.69 6.60 4.02
CA ASP A 298 -16.22 5.63 3.07
C ASP A 298 -16.51 4.25 3.68
N GLY A 299 -17.48 4.17 4.59
CA GLY A 299 -17.98 2.93 5.18
C GLY A 299 -17.02 2.23 6.16
N SER A 300 -15.85 2.80 6.41
CA SER A 300 -14.84 2.14 7.25
C SER A 300 -15.26 2.05 8.72
N ILE A 301 -14.84 0.98 9.38
CA ILE A 301 -15.09 0.71 10.81
C ILE A 301 -13.76 0.69 11.54
N VAL A 302 -13.58 1.61 12.47
CA VAL A 302 -12.30 1.85 13.12
C VAL A 302 -12.44 1.83 14.63
N TYR A 303 -11.56 1.08 15.29
CA TYR A 303 -11.36 1.09 16.73
C TYR A 303 -9.94 1.54 17.07
N LEU A 304 -9.85 2.58 17.90
CA LEU A 304 -8.56 3.12 18.36
C LEU A 304 -8.53 3.18 19.88
N GLU A 305 -7.42 2.78 20.46
CA GLU A 305 -7.20 2.84 21.91
C GLU A 305 -5.92 3.65 22.21
N ASN A 306 -5.93 4.39 23.32
CA ASN A 306 -4.79 5.19 23.81
C ASN A 306 -4.24 6.17 22.76
N ILE A 307 -5.02 7.20 22.45
CA ILE A 307 -4.63 8.23 21.49
C ILE A 307 -3.99 9.43 22.19
N GLU A 308 -2.80 9.80 21.72
CA GLU A 308 -2.15 11.07 21.99
C GLU A 308 -2.16 11.93 20.72
N SER A 309 -2.71 13.13 20.79
CA SER A 309 -2.79 14.08 19.66
C SER A 309 -2.20 15.42 20.08
N VAL A 310 -1.20 15.91 19.34
CA VAL A 310 -0.47 17.15 19.65
C VAL A 310 -0.26 17.97 18.38
N ASN A 311 -0.66 19.24 18.41
CA ASN A 311 -0.40 20.23 17.34
C ASN A 311 -0.84 19.79 15.93
N ASN A 312 -1.93 19.03 15.81
CA ASN A 312 -2.53 18.77 14.51
C ASN A 312 -3.55 19.87 14.19
N ASP A 313 -3.72 20.24 12.92
CA ASP A 313 -4.77 21.20 12.52
C ASP A 313 -6.14 20.61 12.80
N TYR A 314 -6.34 19.34 12.47
CA TYR A 314 -7.50 18.54 12.81
C TYR A 314 -7.06 17.24 13.47
N ASP A 315 -7.63 16.91 14.63
CA ASP A 315 -7.34 15.64 15.29
C ASP A 315 -8.03 14.47 14.58
N LEU A 316 -9.30 14.69 14.20
CA LEU A 316 -10.14 13.67 13.58
C LEU A 316 -10.93 14.27 12.41
N ALA A 317 -11.08 13.51 11.33
CA ALA A 317 -12.00 13.79 10.24
C ALA A 317 -12.84 12.54 9.92
N LEU A 318 -14.19 12.64 9.95
CA LEU A 318 -15.10 11.54 9.63
C LEU A 318 -16.08 11.98 8.56
N PHE A 319 -16.00 11.40 7.36
CA PHE A 319 -16.84 11.84 6.25
C PHE A 319 -16.85 10.80 5.11
N ASN A 320 -17.78 10.97 4.14
CA ASN A 320 -17.71 10.23 2.88
C ASN A 320 -17.02 11.08 1.81
N LYS A 321 -15.93 10.57 1.26
CA LYS A 321 -15.30 11.07 0.05
C LYS A 321 -16.02 10.52 -1.18
N LYS A 322 -16.38 9.26 -1.14
CA LYS A 322 -17.03 8.49 -2.20
C LYS A 322 -18.49 8.21 -1.83
N LYS A 323 -19.43 8.62 -2.68
CA LYS A 323 -20.88 8.58 -2.39
C LYS A 323 -21.46 7.16 -2.34
N GLU A 324 -20.82 6.22 -2.98
CA GLU A 324 -21.21 4.82 -3.06
C GLU A 324 -21.00 4.01 -1.78
N TYR A 325 -20.24 4.55 -0.84
CA TYR A 325 -19.99 3.89 0.44
C TYR A 325 -20.91 4.38 1.55
N GLU A 326 -21.13 3.52 2.55
CA GLU A 326 -21.81 3.85 3.78
C GLU A 326 -21.01 4.87 4.61
N ASN A 327 -21.65 5.42 5.63
CA ASN A 327 -20.97 6.39 6.49
C ASN A 327 -19.99 5.72 7.45
N PRO A 328 -18.82 6.34 7.71
CA PRO A 328 -17.80 5.76 8.54
C PRO A 328 -18.19 5.70 10.03
N THR A 329 -17.58 4.74 10.74
CA THR A 329 -17.73 4.57 12.18
C THR A 329 -16.36 4.56 12.86
N LEU A 330 -16.17 5.42 13.87
CA LEU A 330 -14.97 5.48 14.69
C LEU A 330 -15.33 5.34 16.17
N LYS A 331 -14.69 4.39 16.84
CA LYS A 331 -14.74 4.24 18.29
C LYS A 331 -13.35 4.46 18.86
N ILE A 332 -13.25 5.32 19.86
CA ILE A 332 -12.00 5.64 20.55
C ILE A 332 -12.16 5.37 22.04
N LYS A 333 -11.17 4.74 22.62
CA LYS A 333 -11.00 4.58 24.06
C LYS A 333 -9.70 5.25 24.50
N ASN A 334 -9.76 6.07 25.54
CA ASN A 334 -8.63 6.83 26.08
C ASN A 334 -8.05 7.85 25.07
N PHE A 335 -8.78 8.91 24.78
CA PHE A 335 -8.26 10.01 23.97
C PHE A 335 -7.66 11.09 24.87
N ASN A 336 -6.36 11.15 24.98
CA ASN A 336 -5.64 12.08 25.86
C ASN A 336 -5.51 13.49 25.23
N LYS A 337 -6.64 14.19 25.11
CA LYS A 337 -6.71 15.61 24.73
C LYS A 337 -8.00 16.24 25.24
N LYS A 338 -7.89 17.35 25.98
CA LYS A 338 -9.06 18.05 26.52
C LYS A 338 -9.94 18.67 25.43
N THR A 339 -9.32 19.42 24.51
CA THR A 339 -10.03 20.06 23.40
C THR A 339 -9.62 19.38 22.11
N LYS A 340 -10.59 18.80 21.40
CA LYS A 340 -10.39 18.04 20.15
C LYS A 340 -10.91 18.87 18.98
N ILE A 341 -10.12 18.97 17.90
CA ILE A 341 -10.53 19.63 16.67
C ILE A 341 -11.04 18.55 15.71
N ILE A 342 -12.36 18.50 15.52
CA ILE A 342 -13.03 17.40 14.82
C ILE A 342 -13.85 17.95 13.64
N LEU A 343 -13.59 17.40 12.45
CA LEU A 343 -14.49 17.52 11.29
C LEU A 343 -15.33 16.24 11.23
N GLN A 344 -16.65 16.37 11.39
CA GLN A 344 -17.52 15.20 11.42
C GLN A 344 -18.81 15.45 10.63
N SER A 345 -19.06 14.58 9.64
CA SER A 345 -20.31 14.61 8.89
C SER A 345 -21.50 14.17 9.75
N LYS A 346 -22.69 14.71 9.44
CA LYS A 346 -23.93 14.47 10.21
C LYS A 346 -24.27 12.98 10.37
N ASN A 347 -23.94 12.16 9.37
CA ASN A 347 -24.32 10.76 9.33
C ASN A 347 -23.21 9.81 9.80
N SER A 348 -21.98 10.29 10.01
CA SER A 348 -20.89 9.47 10.55
C SER A 348 -21.10 9.19 12.03
N LYS A 349 -20.56 8.07 12.51
CA LYS A 349 -20.69 7.63 13.91
C LYS A 349 -19.36 7.77 14.63
N LEU A 350 -19.31 8.66 15.63
CA LEU A 350 -18.13 8.84 16.49
C LEU A 350 -18.50 8.57 17.93
N THR A 351 -17.73 7.70 18.57
CA THR A 351 -17.83 7.45 20.01
C THR A 351 -16.46 7.64 20.65
N ILE A 352 -16.34 8.48 21.66
CA ILE A 352 -15.10 8.72 22.42
C ILE A 352 -15.39 8.44 23.90
N ASP A 353 -14.67 7.52 24.52
CA ASP A 353 -14.81 7.15 25.93
C ASP A 353 -16.27 6.86 26.30
N ASN A 354 -16.96 6.09 25.46
CA ASN A 354 -18.38 5.73 25.53
C ASN A 354 -19.37 6.92 25.34
N GLN A 355 -18.89 8.10 25.02
CA GLN A 355 -19.75 9.25 24.70
C GLN A 355 -19.95 9.35 23.18
N ILE A 356 -21.21 9.45 22.75
CA ILE A 356 -21.54 9.65 21.34
C ILE A 356 -21.35 11.13 21.01
N ILE A 357 -20.56 11.39 19.97
CA ILE A 357 -20.34 12.72 19.43
C ILE A 357 -21.17 12.85 18.13
N LEU A 358 -22.01 13.86 18.07
CA LEU A 358 -22.86 14.11 16.91
C LEU A 358 -22.16 15.00 15.88
N GLY A 359 -22.12 14.56 14.64
CA GLY A 359 -21.60 15.33 13.51
C GLY A 359 -22.49 16.52 13.15
N LYS A 360 -21.91 17.63 12.75
CA LYS A 360 -22.62 18.87 12.43
C LYS A 360 -22.45 19.31 10.97
N GLN A 361 -21.39 18.86 10.30
CA GLN A 361 -21.08 19.30 8.95
C GLN A 361 -21.73 18.40 7.88
N SER A 362 -21.82 18.90 6.64
CA SER A 362 -22.11 18.08 5.49
C SER A 362 -20.84 17.44 4.92
N ASN A 363 -20.96 16.32 4.22
CA ASN A 363 -19.81 15.73 3.51
C ASN A 363 -19.21 16.71 2.49
N THR A 364 -20.06 17.45 1.77
CA THR A 364 -19.61 18.46 0.80
C THR A 364 -18.75 19.55 1.46
N TYR A 365 -19.16 20.05 2.64
CA TYR A 365 -18.38 21.04 3.36
C TYR A 365 -17.03 20.48 3.81
N ILE A 366 -16.99 19.26 4.37
CA ILE A 366 -15.74 18.65 4.80
C ILE A 366 -14.80 18.41 3.60
N ASN A 367 -15.35 17.88 2.50
CA ASN A 367 -14.55 17.68 1.27
C ASN A 367 -13.98 19.00 0.73
N SER A 368 -14.70 20.11 0.79
CA SER A 368 -14.20 21.44 0.33
C SER A 368 -13.10 22.03 1.24
N ILE A 369 -12.95 21.56 2.47
CA ILE A 369 -11.86 21.94 3.37
C ILE A 369 -10.62 21.06 3.13
N LEU A 370 -10.84 19.76 2.86
CA LEU A 370 -9.78 18.78 2.85
C LEU A 370 -9.17 18.55 1.45
N TYR A 371 -9.91 18.84 0.39
CA TYR A 371 -9.52 18.69 -1.03
C TYR A 371 -9.85 19.95 -1.84
#